data_fb8193cf7806911e59e453c394f75164
#
_entry.id   fb8193cf7806911e59e453c394f75164
#
_cell.length_a   1.000
_cell.length_b   1.000
_cell.length_c   1.000
_cell.angle_alpha   90.00
_cell.angle_beta   90.00
_cell.angle_gamma   90.00
#
_symmetry.space_group_name_H-M   'P 1'
#
loop_
_entity.id
_entity.type
_entity.pdbx_description
1 polymer ?
#
loop_
_entity_poly.entity_id
_entity_poly.type
_entity_poly.pdbx_seq_one_letter_code
_entity_poly.pdbx_strand_id
1 'polypeptide(L)'
;MRRAPTITRTTRRFNARLSSAGLDRTLEAPLNKHVHDTLQTLAATIAARRGGDPTSSYVAKLIAAGAPFAARKLGEEAVETIVAALSGDADELTSEAADLLFHLLVLLETRGVPFAGVLGELDRRAGVSGIAEKAGRGV
;
A
#
# COMPACT_ATOMS: atom_id res chain seq x y z
N MET A 1 43.21 3.61 25.76
CA MET A 1 43.03 3.03 24.43
C MET A 1 41.87 2.04 24.48
N ARG A 2 40.66 2.44 24.04
CA ARG A 2 39.46 1.57 23.95
C ARG A 2 39.21 1.28 22.48
N ARG A 3 39.24 -0.01 22.09
CA ARG A 3 39.00 -0.47 20.73
C ARG A 3 37.51 -0.35 20.42
N ALA A 4 37.17 0.22 19.25
CA ALA A 4 35.84 0.28 18.70
C ALA A 4 35.36 -1.12 18.25
N PRO A 5 34.05 -1.45 18.37
CA PRO A 5 33.55 -2.71 17.89
C PRO A 5 33.42 -2.71 16.35
N THR A 6 33.91 -3.78 15.75
CA THR A 6 33.81 -4.06 14.31
C THR A 6 32.38 -4.42 13.98
N ILE A 7 31.69 -3.58 13.20
CA ILE A 7 30.35 -3.88 12.66
C ILE A 7 30.52 -4.89 11.53
N THR A 8 30.16 -6.13 11.80
CA THR A 8 30.21 -7.24 10.84
C THR A 8 29.04 -7.10 9.85
N ARG A 9 29.40 -7.00 8.61
CA ARG A 9 28.62 -6.91 7.38
C ARG A 9 27.67 -8.10 7.23
N THR A 10 26.38 -7.98 7.60
CA THR A 10 25.33 -9.01 7.35
C THR A 10 24.34 -8.61 6.24
N THR A 11 24.68 -7.64 5.41
CA THR A 11 23.78 -7.12 4.37
C THR A 11 23.90 -7.81 3.00
N ARG A 12 24.60 -8.95 2.89
CA ARG A 12 24.91 -9.57 1.58
C ARG A 12 24.13 -10.86 1.23
N ARG A 13 23.18 -11.29 2.04
CA ARG A 13 22.46 -12.55 1.79
C ARG A 13 20.97 -12.44 1.38
N PHE A 14 20.39 -11.22 1.38
CA PHE A 14 18.98 -11.06 1.03
C PHE A 14 18.71 -10.97 -0.48
N ASN A 15 19.68 -10.51 -1.29
CA ASN A 15 19.46 -10.32 -2.74
C ASN A 15 19.79 -11.51 -3.64
N ALA A 16 20.25 -12.66 -3.11
CA ALA A 16 20.70 -13.78 -3.92
C ALA A 16 19.66 -14.89 -4.11
N ARG A 17 18.45 -14.78 -3.57
CA ARG A 17 17.42 -15.85 -3.65
C ARG A 17 16.20 -15.54 -4.51
N LEU A 18 16.15 -14.39 -5.18
CA LEU A 18 15.04 -14.03 -6.08
C LEU A 18 15.34 -14.24 -7.57
N SER A 19 16.46 -14.84 -7.90
CA SER A 19 16.85 -15.11 -9.29
C SER A 19 17.03 -16.61 -9.50
N SER A 20 15.95 -17.33 -9.80
CA SER A 20 15.89 -18.63 -10.47
C SER A 20 14.99 -19.70 -9.80
N ALA A 21 13.86 -19.32 -9.24
CA ALA A 21 12.76 -20.27 -9.12
C ALA A 21 11.73 -19.86 -10.18
N GLY A 22 11.56 -20.66 -11.21
CA GLY A 22 10.47 -20.49 -12.17
C GLY A 22 9.15 -20.48 -11.39
N LEU A 23 8.59 -19.31 -11.19
CA LEU A 23 7.25 -19.14 -10.67
C LEU A 23 6.31 -19.80 -11.69
N ASP A 24 5.73 -20.93 -11.28
CA ASP A 24 4.72 -21.63 -12.04
C ASP A 24 3.53 -20.67 -12.28
N ARG A 25 3.41 -20.20 -13.50
CA ARG A 25 2.37 -19.26 -13.96
C ARG A 25 0.94 -19.77 -13.72
N THR A 26 0.78 -21.02 -13.36
CA THR A 26 -0.53 -21.65 -13.16
C THR A 26 -1.15 -21.37 -11.79
N LEU A 27 -0.36 -20.89 -10.80
CA LEU A 27 -0.87 -20.55 -9.45
C LEU A 27 -1.16 -19.05 -9.28
N GLU A 28 -0.72 -18.19 -10.19
CA GLU A 28 -0.89 -16.72 -10.05
C GLU A 28 -2.30 -16.23 -10.43
N ALA A 29 -3.01 -16.91 -11.32
CA ALA A 29 -4.30 -16.43 -11.82
C ALA A 29 -5.42 -16.38 -10.75
N PRO A 30 -5.63 -17.38 -9.87
CA PRO A 30 -6.70 -17.33 -8.88
C PRO A 30 -6.40 -16.36 -7.72
N LEU A 31 -5.14 -16.26 -7.27
CA LEU A 31 -4.76 -15.34 -6.19
C LEU A 31 -4.88 -13.88 -6.63
N ASN A 32 -4.42 -13.56 -7.83
CA ASN A 32 -4.47 -12.21 -8.38
C ASN A 32 -5.92 -11.73 -8.56
N LYS A 33 -6.82 -12.61 -8.99
CA LYS A 33 -8.25 -12.29 -9.10
C LYS A 33 -8.85 -11.98 -7.72
N HIS A 34 -8.56 -12.76 -6.69
CA HIS A 34 -9.09 -12.54 -5.33
C HIS A 34 -8.60 -11.24 -4.70
N VAL A 35 -7.33 -10.88 -4.84
CA VAL A 35 -6.79 -9.61 -4.32
C VAL A 35 -7.42 -8.42 -5.03
N HIS A 36 -7.56 -8.49 -6.36
CA HIS A 36 -8.26 -7.48 -7.14
C HIS A 36 -9.71 -7.32 -6.69
N ASP A 37 -10.42 -8.42 -6.50
CA ASP A 37 -11.82 -8.42 -6.08
C ASP A 37 -11.98 -7.83 -4.67
N THR A 38 -11.08 -8.11 -3.73
CA THR A 38 -11.13 -7.60 -2.34
C THR A 38 -10.98 -6.08 -2.30
N LEU A 39 -9.96 -5.52 -2.93
CA LEU A 39 -9.73 -4.07 -2.93
C LEU A 39 -10.80 -3.31 -3.72
N GLN A 40 -11.28 -3.89 -4.83
CA GLN A 40 -12.38 -3.30 -5.59
C GLN A 40 -13.70 -3.32 -4.78
N THR A 41 -13.98 -4.42 -4.08
CA THR A 41 -15.16 -4.53 -3.20
C THR A 41 -15.06 -3.52 -2.05
N LEU A 42 -13.88 -3.36 -1.45
CA LEU A 42 -13.66 -2.38 -0.40
C LEU A 42 -13.85 -0.95 -0.94
N ALA A 43 -13.29 -0.63 -2.10
CA ALA A 43 -13.46 0.68 -2.73
C ALA A 43 -14.94 0.97 -3.05
N ALA A 44 -15.67 -0.01 -3.58
CA ALA A 44 -17.10 0.11 -3.83
C ALA A 44 -17.91 0.30 -2.53
N THR A 45 -17.54 -0.41 -1.46
CA THR A 45 -18.16 -0.25 -0.14
C THR A 45 -17.92 1.14 0.43
N ILE A 46 -16.71 1.68 0.29
CA ILE A 46 -16.36 3.05 0.71
C ILE A 46 -17.19 4.07 -0.08
N ALA A 47 -17.26 3.92 -1.41
CA ALA A 47 -18.05 4.80 -2.28
C ALA A 47 -19.54 4.79 -1.91
N ALA A 48 -20.11 3.61 -1.61
CA ALA A 48 -21.50 3.46 -1.19
C ALA A 48 -21.82 4.17 0.15
N ARG A 49 -20.80 4.49 0.97
CA ARG A 49 -20.97 5.23 2.23
C ARG A 49 -20.86 6.75 2.04
N ARG A 50 -20.57 7.24 0.85
CA ARG A 50 -20.58 8.68 0.54
C ARG A 50 -21.98 9.25 0.77
N GLY A 51 -22.08 10.31 1.58
CA GLY A 51 -23.37 10.91 1.93
C GLY A 51 -24.16 10.12 2.98
N GLY A 52 -23.62 9.02 3.52
CA GLY A 52 -24.19 8.33 4.66
C GLY A 52 -24.11 9.13 5.96
N ASP A 53 -24.80 8.64 7.01
CA ASP A 53 -24.80 9.29 8.33
C ASP A 53 -23.43 9.12 9.02
N PRO A 54 -22.71 10.24 9.32
CA PRO A 54 -21.42 10.20 10.01
C PRO A 54 -21.49 9.68 11.45
N THR A 55 -22.68 9.64 12.06
CA THR A 55 -22.85 9.13 13.43
C THR A 55 -22.90 7.62 13.50
N SER A 56 -23.28 6.97 12.41
CA SER A 56 -23.43 5.51 12.31
C SER A 56 -22.40 4.83 11.41
N SER A 57 -21.60 5.61 10.64
CA SER A 57 -20.60 5.09 9.70
C SER A 57 -19.27 5.82 9.82
N TYR A 58 -18.23 5.07 10.20
CA TYR A 58 -16.86 5.60 10.26
C TYR A 58 -16.39 6.13 8.91
N VAL A 59 -16.65 5.40 7.83
CA VAL A 59 -16.32 5.84 6.45
C VAL A 59 -17.04 7.15 6.11
N ALA A 60 -18.34 7.26 6.39
CA ALA A 60 -19.08 8.49 6.15
C ALA A 60 -18.50 9.65 6.97
N LYS A 61 -18.10 9.41 8.21
CA LYS A 61 -17.43 10.41 9.06
C LYS A 61 -16.10 10.88 8.46
N LEU A 62 -15.26 9.96 7.97
CA LEU A 62 -13.98 10.31 7.32
C LEU A 62 -14.22 11.15 6.06
N ILE A 63 -15.16 10.73 5.20
CA ILE A 63 -15.48 11.43 3.96
C ILE A 63 -16.04 12.83 4.25
N ALA A 64 -16.96 12.96 5.22
CA ALA A 64 -17.53 14.23 5.63
C ALA A 64 -16.49 15.21 6.21
N ALA A 65 -15.46 14.70 6.89
CA ALA A 65 -14.36 15.50 7.41
C ALA A 65 -13.44 16.07 6.30
N GLY A 66 -13.54 15.52 5.09
CA GLY A 66 -12.87 16.03 3.88
C GLY A 66 -11.43 15.56 3.70
N ALA A 67 -10.87 15.90 2.54
CA ALA A 67 -9.57 15.41 2.10
C ALA A 67 -8.38 15.77 3.04
N PRO A 68 -8.30 16.95 3.69
CA PRO A 68 -7.21 17.21 4.64
C PRO A 68 -7.20 16.24 5.82
N PHE A 69 -8.38 15.87 6.34
CA PHE A 69 -8.49 14.92 7.44
C PHE A 69 -8.15 13.50 6.98
N ALA A 70 -8.67 13.08 5.84
CA ALA A 70 -8.35 11.77 5.25
C ALA A 70 -6.85 11.63 4.94
N ALA A 71 -6.21 12.69 4.42
CA ALA A 71 -4.77 12.70 4.16
C ALA A 71 -3.94 12.60 5.44
N ARG A 72 -4.37 13.29 6.53
CA ARG A 72 -3.71 13.17 7.83
C ARG A 72 -3.79 11.73 8.35
N LYS A 73 -4.98 11.10 8.30
CA LYS A 73 -5.16 9.70 8.71
C LYS A 73 -4.27 8.76 7.90
N LEU A 74 -4.23 8.90 6.57
CA LEU A 74 -3.31 8.10 5.73
C LEU A 74 -1.85 8.27 6.15
N GLY A 75 -1.44 9.50 6.53
CA GLY A 75 -0.08 9.78 7.01
C GLY A 75 0.22 9.10 8.35
N GLU A 76 -0.74 9.05 9.27
CA GLU A 76 -0.65 8.33 10.55
C GLU A 76 -0.40 6.83 10.29
N GLU A 77 -1.25 6.18 9.49
CA GLU A 77 -1.14 4.75 9.16
C GLU A 77 0.17 4.43 8.40
N ALA A 78 0.66 5.36 7.56
CA ALA A 78 1.94 5.18 6.89
C ALA A 78 3.12 5.16 7.88
N VAL A 79 3.08 6.01 8.90
CA VAL A 79 4.11 6.01 9.97
C VAL A 79 4.01 4.73 10.81
N GLU A 80 2.80 4.30 11.18
CA GLU A 80 2.57 3.09 11.97
C GLU A 80 3.02 1.84 11.20
N THR A 81 2.74 1.76 9.91
CA THR A 81 3.28 0.70 9.02
C THR A 81 4.81 0.67 9.03
N ILE A 82 5.47 1.84 8.97
CA ILE A 82 6.95 1.91 9.02
C ILE A 82 7.47 1.44 10.37
N VAL A 83 6.85 1.86 11.47
CA VAL A 83 7.23 1.45 12.82
C VAL A 83 7.07 -0.06 12.99
N ALA A 84 5.93 -0.62 12.59
CA ALA A 84 5.66 -2.06 12.62
C ALA A 84 6.70 -2.86 11.79
N ALA A 85 7.06 -2.36 10.60
CA ALA A 85 8.09 -2.99 9.77
C ALA A 85 9.48 -3.01 10.44
N LEU A 86 9.79 -2.02 11.28
CA LEU A 86 11.05 -1.92 12.01
C LEU A 86 11.04 -2.70 13.34
N SER A 87 9.87 -2.91 13.94
CA SER A 87 9.70 -3.72 15.16
C SER A 87 9.97 -5.21 14.91
N GLY A 88 9.71 -5.68 13.68
CA GLY A 88 9.84 -7.07 13.26
C GLY A 88 8.62 -7.94 13.59
N ASP A 89 7.51 -7.36 14.04
CA ASP A 89 6.24 -8.04 14.24
C ASP A 89 5.45 -8.11 12.94
N ALA A 90 5.28 -9.32 12.41
CA ALA A 90 4.61 -9.54 11.13
C ALA A 90 3.08 -9.34 11.21
N ASP A 91 2.48 -9.63 12.35
CA ASP A 91 1.03 -9.50 12.55
C ASP A 91 0.67 -8.02 12.70
N GLU A 92 1.47 -7.26 13.45
CA GLU A 92 1.33 -5.81 13.54
C GLU A 92 1.53 -5.14 12.18
N LEU A 93 2.59 -5.49 11.45
CA LEU A 93 2.82 -4.96 10.09
C LEU A 93 1.66 -5.27 9.15
N THR A 94 1.07 -6.46 9.24
CA THR A 94 -0.09 -6.85 8.42
C THR A 94 -1.31 -5.98 8.74
N SER A 95 -1.56 -5.71 10.01
CA SER A 95 -2.66 -4.84 10.46
C SER A 95 -2.48 -3.42 9.94
N GLU A 96 -1.33 -2.81 10.19
CA GLU A 96 -1.04 -1.44 9.77
C GLU A 96 -1.04 -1.26 8.25
N ALA A 97 -0.56 -2.25 7.50
CA ALA A 97 -0.63 -2.24 6.05
C ALA A 97 -2.08 -2.31 5.54
N ALA A 98 -2.98 -3.04 6.22
CA ALA A 98 -4.39 -3.06 5.86
C ALA A 98 -5.06 -1.71 6.14
N ASP A 99 -4.76 -1.06 7.27
CA ASP A 99 -5.27 0.26 7.62
C ASP A 99 -4.75 1.34 6.67
N LEU A 100 -3.48 1.25 6.25
CA LEU A 100 -2.90 2.11 5.23
C LEU A 100 -3.68 2.02 3.89
N LEU A 101 -3.97 0.81 3.42
CA LEU A 101 -4.74 0.59 2.21
C LEU A 101 -6.18 1.11 2.34
N PHE A 102 -6.83 0.88 3.48
CA PHE A 102 -8.15 1.40 3.76
C PHE A 102 -8.19 2.93 3.71
N HIS A 103 -7.30 3.62 4.41
CA HIS A 103 -7.25 5.08 4.45
C HIS A 103 -6.82 5.69 3.10
N LEU A 104 -6.00 4.99 2.30
CA LEU A 104 -5.73 5.38 0.92
C LEU A 104 -7.00 5.38 0.07
N LEU A 105 -7.81 4.33 0.13
CA LEU A 105 -9.07 4.25 -0.62
C LEU A 105 -10.07 5.34 -0.18
N VAL A 106 -10.15 5.65 1.12
CA VAL A 106 -10.98 6.75 1.64
C VAL A 106 -10.49 8.09 1.10
N LEU A 107 -9.19 8.36 1.07
CA LEU A 107 -8.65 9.60 0.51
C LEU A 107 -8.95 9.72 -0.98
N LEU A 108 -8.76 8.67 -1.75
CA LEU A 108 -9.10 8.64 -3.19
C LEU A 108 -10.58 8.98 -3.40
N GLU A 109 -11.46 8.37 -2.61
CA GLU A 109 -12.91 8.62 -2.66
C GLU A 109 -13.25 10.08 -2.32
N THR A 110 -12.64 10.68 -1.28
CA THR A 110 -12.86 12.08 -0.93
C THR A 110 -12.43 13.06 -2.03
N ARG A 111 -11.48 12.64 -2.88
CA ARG A 111 -11.00 13.41 -4.03
C ARG A 111 -11.69 13.07 -5.34
N GLY A 112 -12.62 12.11 -5.35
CA GLY A 112 -13.31 11.64 -6.56
C GLY A 112 -12.38 10.94 -7.54
N VAL A 113 -11.27 10.33 -7.05
CA VAL A 113 -10.32 9.57 -7.86
C VAL A 113 -10.73 8.10 -7.85
N PRO A 114 -11.13 7.51 -8.99
CA PRO A 114 -11.51 6.11 -9.04
C PRO A 114 -10.30 5.20 -8.74
N PHE A 115 -10.49 4.18 -7.90
CA PHE A 115 -9.44 3.20 -7.61
C PHE A 115 -8.97 2.46 -8.88
N ALA A 116 -9.86 2.20 -9.83
CA ALA A 116 -9.52 1.63 -11.13
C ALA A 116 -8.46 2.47 -11.89
N GLY A 117 -8.46 3.79 -11.72
CA GLY A 117 -7.44 4.65 -12.30
C GLY A 117 -6.04 4.41 -11.71
N VAL A 118 -5.97 4.14 -10.40
CA VAL A 118 -4.71 3.78 -9.72
C VAL A 118 -4.18 2.44 -10.24
N LEU A 119 -5.06 1.45 -10.39
CA LEU A 119 -4.70 0.14 -10.95
C LEU A 119 -4.21 0.26 -12.39
N GLY A 120 -4.89 1.02 -13.23
CA GLY A 120 -4.47 1.27 -14.61
C GLY A 120 -3.10 1.96 -14.70
N GLU A 121 -2.76 2.86 -13.76
CA GLU A 121 -1.44 3.47 -13.69
C GLU A 121 -0.37 2.47 -13.24
N LEU A 122 -0.69 1.57 -12.32
CA LEU A 122 0.22 0.48 -11.92
C LEU A 122 0.46 -0.49 -13.09
N ASP A 123 -0.58 -0.87 -13.82
CA ASP A 123 -0.47 -1.72 -15.00
C ASP A 123 0.40 -1.06 -16.08
N ARG A 124 0.21 0.24 -16.33
CA ARG A 124 1.05 1.00 -17.26
C ARG A 124 2.53 0.97 -16.86
N ARG A 125 2.83 1.01 -15.55
CA ARG A 125 4.21 0.97 -15.04
C ARG A 125 4.79 -0.44 -15.04
N ALA A 126 4.00 -1.48 -14.90
CA ALA A 126 4.47 -2.87 -14.83
C ALA A 126 5.21 -3.31 -16.11
N GLY A 127 4.90 -2.69 -17.27
CA GLY A 127 5.59 -2.92 -18.54
C GLY A 127 6.86 -2.07 -18.76
N VAL A 128 7.18 -1.15 -17.84
CA VAL A 128 8.31 -0.20 -18.01
C VAL A 128 9.34 -0.47 -16.91
N SER A 129 10.60 -0.68 -17.30
CA SER A 129 11.69 -0.79 -16.32
C SER A 129 11.77 0.48 -15.48
N GLY A 130 11.80 0.34 -14.14
CA GLY A 130 11.84 1.48 -13.20
C GLY A 130 13.03 2.43 -13.44
N ILE A 131 14.09 1.95 -14.09
CA ILE A 131 15.25 2.74 -14.51
C ILE A 131 14.88 3.64 -15.71
N ALA A 132 14.15 3.10 -16.69
CA ALA A 132 13.69 3.85 -17.86
C ALA A 132 12.65 4.91 -17.49
N GLU A 133 11.78 4.62 -16.53
CA GLU A 133 10.78 5.56 -16.03
C GLU A 133 11.43 6.76 -15.30
N LYS A 134 12.43 6.51 -14.43
CA LYS A 134 13.18 7.60 -13.77
C LYS A 134 13.95 8.48 -14.76
N ALA A 135 14.54 7.89 -15.79
CA ALA A 135 15.24 8.65 -16.85
C ALA A 135 14.28 9.57 -17.63
N GLY A 136 13.02 9.16 -17.82
CA GLY A 136 12.01 9.96 -18.52
C GLY A 136 11.40 11.10 -17.69
N ARG A 137 11.58 11.11 -16.37
CA ARG A 137 11.03 12.16 -15.47
C ARG A 137 11.96 13.34 -15.24
N GLY A 138 13.19 13.34 -15.76
CA GLY A 138 14.09 14.50 -15.77
C GLY A 138 14.51 14.98 -14.37
N VAL A 139 14.83 14.05 -13.43
CA VAL A 139 15.41 14.38 -12.12
C VAL A 139 16.88 13.97 -12.10
#